data_ecff4f2dfaf11d6a5b1f1033e8ffaa8c
#
_entry.id   ecff4f2dfaf11d6a5b1f1033e8ffaa8c
#
_cell.length_a   1.000
_cell.length_b   1.000
_cell.length_c   1.000
_cell.angle_alpha   90.00
_cell.angle_beta   90.00
_cell.angle_gamma   90.00
#
_symmetry.space_group_name_H-M   'P 1'
#
loop_
_entity.id
_entity.type
_entity.pdbx_description
1 polymer ?
#
loop_
_entity_poly.entity_id
_entity_poly.type
_entity_poly.pdbx_seq_one_letter_code
_entity_poly.pdbx_strand_id
1 'polypeptide(L)'
;MTPSSLYASASLSSSVFILSSKSPSFITAAHKKHRKEKKNYLYNGRPFRASLPDDDEDIPIRFESIQDRIVVAVVERNKRRMPRSTVNAYSAASAASSGGYYVASSAAAMSSEDEKKLYTLTLAACLSMLAFGAACGCIAGALVYVEFGTPSATVFLSSEIKGAIVAALPLGAATACLAIGSKIVSERFGRRDIFRFANALYLASAALASLSNSYTILIVARFISGLACGCSTAITTVFISECVPAKIRGKYTSLSPLFGTVGLMYAFVMSLVIASIFGVANLDATAAVSVTGEASSSLVWRLMLLVPILPCLAQEYVFRYMPGACPESPRWLASRGRYQEARGIMKSLGQTLPSNSVASLATSDARPIEDAGFFGLFKSSKHIKATGVACGMNMLQQFCGINVIVYYAPKILNSLGYGKRESILLTVIVSMVQICFGTYLSQKIDVYGRKKMAMIGICGIISGCTLLAFSYSTAAGSVSTGLIAILGILIFRVSFSLSLGPIPYVVSSEVFPKDARSSGVALATLVQWLCNVLITFTFLSFVDIFGACNVFVAYTFVGVLALASVHYLLPETNQQKLEDN
;
A
#
# COMPACT_ATOMS: atom_id res chain seq x y z
N MET A 1 4.66 -1.76 -55.57
CA MET A 1 3.53 -1.17 -54.86
C MET A 1 3.38 0.25 -55.35
N THR A 2 2.33 0.51 -56.13
CA THR A 2 2.13 1.78 -56.84
C THR A 2 1.53 2.87 -55.93
N PRO A 3 1.79 4.17 -56.16
CA PRO A 3 1.36 5.28 -55.27
C PRO A 3 -0.17 5.43 -55.09
N SER A 4 -0.97 4.76 -55.90
CA SER A 4 -2.42 4.80 -55.85
C SER A 4 -3.08 4.13 -54.63
N SER A 5 -2.38 3.28 -53.91
CA SER A 5 -2.93 2.61 -52.71
C SER A 5 -2.84 3.47 -51.42
N LEU A 6 -1.95 4.47 -51.39
CA LEU A 6 -1.80 5.38 -50.26
C LEU A 6 -2.86 6.49 -50.22
N TYR A 7 -3.34 6.92 -51.41
CA TYR A 7 -4.38 7.95 -51.49
C TYR A 7 -5.78 7.47 -51.05
N ALA A 8 -6.07 6.20 -51.23
CA ALA A 8 -7.35 5.63 -50.80
C ALA A 8 -7.47 5.50 -49.25
N SER A 9 -6.34 5.34 -48.56
CA SER A 9 -6.33 5.28 -47.09
C SER A 9 -6.46 6.66 -46.41
N ALA A 10 -5.93 7.71 -47.06
CA ALA A 10 -6.02 9.08 -46.54
C ALA A 10 -7.44 9.67 -46.66
N SER A 11 -8.19 9.30 -47.70
CA SER A 11 -9.57 9.78 -47.88
C SER A 11 -10.57 9.16 -46.89
N LEU A 12 -10.32 7.94 -46.43
CA LEU A 12 -11.16 7.28 -45.41
C LEU A 12 -10.91 7.82 -44.00
N SER A 13 -9.67 8.18 -43.69
CA SER A 13 -9.35 8.81 -42.40
C SER A 13 -9.92 10.23 -42.29
N SER A 14 -9.92 10.98 -43.39
CA SER A 14 -10.50 12.34 -43.43
C SER A 14 -12.02 12.34 -43.25
N SER A 15 -12.72 11.35 -43.79
CA SER A 15 -14.18 11.23 -43.62
C SER A 15 -14.60 10.86 -42.20
N VAL A 16 -13.80 10.08 -41.48
CA VAL A 16 -14.02 9.76 -40.05
C VAL A 16 -13.72 10.97 -39.17
N PHE A 17 -12.71 11.77 -39.53
CA PHE A 17 -12.34 12.99 -38.79
C PHE A 17 -13.37 14.13 -38.95
N ILE A 18 -14.02 14.25 -40.11
CA ILE A 18 -15.05 15.27 -40.35
C ILE A 18 -16.34 14.98 -39.57
N LEU A 19 -16.63 13.70 -39.26
CA LEU A 19 -17.75 13.34 -38.39
C LEU A 19 -17.49 13.63 -36.90
N SER A 20 -16.23 13.68 -36.48
CA SER A 20 -15.82 14.00 -35.10
C SER A 20 -15.80 15.51 -34.81
N SER A 21 -15.66 16.37 -35.84
CA SER A 21 -15.48 17.82 -35.66
C SER A 21 -16.76 18.66 -35.75
N LYS A 22 -17.93 18.08 -36.02
CA LYS A 22 -19.21 18.82 -36.05
C LYS A 22 -19.97 18.69 -34.74
N SER A 23 -19.75 19.68 -33.92
CA SER A 23 -20.52 20.26 -32.78
C SER A 23 -21.14 19.34 -31.73
N PRO A 24 -20.91 19.67 -30.46
CA PRO A 24 -21.49 18.95 -29.26
C PRO A 24 -23.01 19.00 -29.16
N SER A 25 -23.68 19.88 -29.89
CA SER A 25 -25.13 20.07 -29.81
C SER A 25 -25.96 18.91 -30.34
N PHE A 26 -25.40 18.05 -31.21
CA PHE A 26 -26.13 16.89 -31.75
C PHE A 26 -26.16 15.69 -30.80
N ILE A 27 -25.21 15.59 -29.86
CA ILE A 27 -25.09 14.48 -28.92
C ILE A 27 -26.06 14.66 -27.74
N THR A 28 -26.35 15.92 -27.34
CA THR A 28 -27.27 16.22 -26.23
C THR A 28 -28.73 16.01 -26.60
N ALA A 29 -29.09 16.09 -27.90
CA ALA A 29 -30.46 15.83 -28.35
C ALA A 29 -30.84 14.32 -28.32
N ALA A 30 -29.84 13.43 -28.49
CA ALA A 30 -30.05 11.97 -28.44
C ALA A 30 -30.27 11.45 -27.01
N HIS A 31 -29.78 12.15 -26.00
CA HIS A 31 -29.89 11.73 -24.58
C HIS A 31 -31.25 12.05 -23.94
N LYS A 32 -32.06 12.90 -24.53
CA LYS A 32 -33.35 13.35 -23.95
C LYS A 32 -34.60 12.65 -24.47
N LYS A 33 -34.51 11.72 -25.42
CA LYS A 33 -35.69 11.01 -25.97
C LYS A 33 -35.49 9.49 -26.07
N HIS A 34 -35.36 8.84 -24.94
CA HIS A 34 -35.50 7.38 -24.83
C HIS A 34 -36.94 7.04 -24.40
N ARG A 35 -37.89 7.26 -25.31
CA ARG A 35 -39.18 6.56 -25.29
C ARG A 35 -39.79 6.57 -26.69
N LYS A 36 -39.83 5.39 -27.31
CA LYS A 36 -40.62 5.04 -28.51
C LYS A 36 -40.53 6.05 -29.70
N GLU A 37 -39.62 5.76 -30.65
CA GLU A 37 -39.89 5.91 -32.07
C GLU A 37 -38.67 5.46 -32.89
N LYS A 38 -38.89 4.53 -33.85
CA LYS A 38 -37.89 4.14 -34.85
C LYS A 38 -37.65 5.35 -35.74
N LYS A 39 -36.49 6.01 -35.68
CA LYS A 39 -36.12 7.10 -36.59
C LYS A 39 -35.18 6.61 -37.67
N ASN A 40 -35.55 6.89 -38.91
CA ASN A 40 -34.72 6.70 -40.09
C ASN A 40 -33.69 7.83 -40.19
N TYR A 41 -32.43 7.49 -40.34
CA TYR A 41 -31.35 8.45 -40.65
C TYR A 41 -30.98 8.37 -42.13
N LEU A 42 -30.76 9.51 -42.74
CA LEU A 42 -30.31 9.62 -44.15
C LEU A 42 -28.77 9.74 -44.17
N TYR A 43 -28.13 8.89 -44.96
CA TYR A 43 -26.73 9.02 -45.35
C TYR A 43 -26.64 9.03 -46.86
N ASN A 44 -26.07 10.10 -47.41
CA ASN A 44 -26.04 10.35 -48.86
C ASN A 44 -27.40 10.26 -49.57
N GLY A 45 -28.44 10.83 -48.98
CA GLY A 45 -29.76 10.91 -49.59
C GLY A 45 -30.56 9.61 -49.63
N ARG A 46 -30.10 8.54 -49.02
CA ARG A 46 -30.83 7.26 -48.94
C ARG A 46 -31.16 6.88 -47.48
N PRO A 47 -32.33 6.30 -47.20
CA PRO A 47 -32.70 5.87 -45.85
C PRO A 47 -31.81 4.73 -45.37
N PHE A 48 -31.21 4.90 -44.20
CA PHE A 48 -30.38 3.92 -43.53
C PHE A 48 -31.18 3.22 -42.41
N ARG A 49 -31.41 1.94 -42.55
CA ARG A 49 -32.04 1.10 -41.55
C ARG A 49 -30.93 0.29 -40.83
N ALA A 50 -30.63 0.60 -39.61
CA ALA A 50 -29.80 -0.28 -38.75
C ALA A 50 -30.73 -1.36 -38.20
N SER A 51 -30.67 -2.58 -38.72
CA SER A 51 -31.16 -3.77 -38.07
C SER A 51 -30.04 -4.33 -37.22
N LEU A 52 -30.27 -4.42 -35.94
CA LEU A 52 -29.48 -5.27 -35.06
C LEU A 52 -29.88 -6.73 -35.37
N PRO A 53 -28.97 -7.68 -35.44
CA PRO A 53 -29.33 -9.09 -35.46
C PRO A 53 -29.97 -9.45 -34.14
N ASP A 54 -31.21 -9.88 -34.17
CA ASP A 54 -31.77 -10.79 -33.15
C ASP A 54 -31.13 -12.13 -33.47
N ASP A 55 -30.28 -12.60 -32.62
CA ASP A 55 -30.12 -14.01 -32.29
C ASP A 55 -28.90 -14.21 -31.38
N ASP A 56 -29.19 -14.94 -30.35
CA ASP A 56 -28.37 -15.33 -29.23
C ASP A 56 -27.10 -16.07 -29.64
N GLU A 57 -25.94 -15.49 -29.29
CA GLU A 57 -24.78 -16.23 -28.79
C GLU A 57 -23.97 -15.30 -27.89
N ASP A 58 -23.94 -15.62 -26.61
CA ASP A 58 -23.28 -14.88 -25.54
C ASP A 58 -21.78 -14.75 -25.74
N ILE A 59 -21.35 -13.60 -26.27
CA ILE A 59 -19.98 -13.12 -26.09
C ILE A 59 -20.06 -11.84 -25.25
N PRO A 60 -19.64 -11.82 -23.99
CA PRO A 60 -19.66 -10.63 -23.16
C PRO A 60 -18.52 -9.68 -23.53
N ILE A 61 -18.68 -8.94 -24.63
CA ILE A 61 -17.80 -7.83 -24.95
C ILE A 61 -18.38 -6.58 -24.30
N ARG A 62 -17.82 -6.17 -23.17
CA ARG A 62 -18.13 -4.89 -22.53
C ARG A 62 -17.47 -3.76 -23.31
N PHE A 63 -18.25 -3.03 -24.10
CA PHE A 63 -17.78 -1.82 -24.79
C PHE A 63 -17.84 -0.62 -23.83
N GLU A 64 -16.75 0.10 -23.67
CA GLU A 64 -16.66 1.25 -22.78
C GLU A 64 -17.22 2.54 -23.36
N SER A 65 -17.41 2.64 -24.68
CA SER A 65 -17.99 3.82 -25.32
C SER A 65 -18.87 3.51 -26.55
N ILE A 66 -19.78 4.46 -26.87
CA ILE A 66 -20.62 4.39 -28.08
C ILE A 66 -19.76 4.47 -29.37
N GLN A 67 -18.61 5.14 -29.32
CA GLN A 67 -17.68 5.25 -30.43
C GLN A 67 -17.09 3.87 -30.81
N ASP A 68 -16.75 3.06 -29.82
CA ASP A 68 -16.19 1.72 -30.07
C ASP A 68 -17.21 0.80 -30.75
N ARG A 69 -18.47 0.92 -30.39
CA ARG A 69 -19.58 0.18 -31.03
C ARG A 69 -19.77 0.58 -32.50
N ILE A 70 -19.64 1.86 -32.84
CA ILE A 70 -19.78 2.36 -34.20
C ILE A 70 -18.60 1.91 -35.07
N VAL A 71 -17.37 1.98 -34.54
CA VAL A 71 -16.16 1.57 -35.29
C VAL A 71 -16.20 0.06 -35.57
N VAL A 72 -16.56 -0.76 -34.56
CA VAL A 72 -16.66 -2.22 -34.76
C VAL A 72 -17.76 -2.57 -35.77
N ALA A 73 -18.93 -1.95 -35.69
CA ALA A 73 -20.02 -2.21 -36.62
C ALA A 73 -19.66 -1.82 -38.08
N VAL A 74 -18.91 -0.73 -38.27
CA VAL A 74 -18.44 -0.28 -39.60
C VAL A 74 -17.37 -1.22 -40.16
N VAL A 75 -16.45 -1.68 -39.32
CA VAL A 75 -15.39 -2.62 -39.71
C VAL A 75 -15.96 -3.99 -40.06
N GLU A 76 -16.89 -4.52 -39.25
CA GLU A 76 -17.52 -5.82 -39.56
C GLU A 76 -18.36 -5.83 -40.82
N ARG A 77 -19.07 -4.75 -41.10
CA ARG A 77 -19.87 -4.62 -42.34
C ARG A 77 -18.99 -4.59 -43.58
N ASN A 78 -17.78 -4.01 -43.51
CA ASN A 78 -16.87 -3.92 -44.60
C ASN A 78 -15.91 -5.12 -44.75
N LYS A 79 -15.80 -5.97 -43.77
CA LYS A 79 -14.91 -7.15 -43.73
C LYS A 79 -15.12 -8.12 -44.90
N ARG A 80 -16.33 -8.21 -45.43
CA ARG A 80 -16.65 -9.05 -46.62
C ARG A 80 -16.24 -8.46 -47.95
N ARG A 81 -15.81 -7.19 -48.01
CA ARG A 81 -15.46 -6.47 -49.23
C ARG A 81 -13.99 -6.00 -49.30
N MET A 82 -13.20 -6.21 -48.24
CA MET A 82 -11.79 -5.79 -48.20
C MET A 82 -10.84 -6.98 -48.34
N PRO A 83 -9.70 -6.81 -49.04
CA PRO A 83 -8.64 -7.82 -49.06
C PRO A 83 -8.10 -8.07 -47.64
N ARG A 84 -7.77 -9.33 -47.34
CA ARG A 84 -7.23 -9.74 -46.00
C ARG A 84 -6.04 -8.91 -45.54
N SER A 85 -5.18 -8.46 -46.42
CA SER A 85 -4.03 -7.58 -46.14
C SER A 85 -4.45 -6.21 -45.58
N THR A 86 -5.55 -5.65 -46.05
CA THR A 86 -6.06 -4.33 -45.63
C THR A 86 -6.76 -4.40 -44.27
N VAL A 87 -7.43 -5.50 -43.97
CA VAL A 87 -8.06 -5.74 -42.65
C VAL A 87 -6.99 -5.85 -41.56
N ASN A 88 -5.89 -6.54 -41.86
CA ASN A 88 -4.77 -6.66 -40.93
C ASN A 88 -4.00 -5.33 -40.74
N ALA A 89 -3.88 -4.51 -41.78
CA ALA A 89 -3.27 -3.19 -41.66
C ALA A 89 -4.16 -2.19 -40.87
N TYR A 90 -5.49 -2.31 -41.00
CA TYR A 90 -6.43 -1.46 -40.26
C TYR A 90 -6.50 -1.81 -38.77
N SER A 91 -6.43 -3.10 -38.44
CA SER A 91 -6.34 -3.53 -37.02
C SER A 91 -5.02 -3.11 -36.36
N ALA A 92 -3.92 -3.11 -37.12
CA ALA A 92 -2.62 -2.62 -36.66
C ALA A 92 -2.57 -1.08 -36.51
N ALA A 93 -3.21 -0.34 -37.42
CA ALA A 93 -3.26 1.13 -37.38
C ALA A 93 -4.20 1.66 -36.28
N SER A 94 -5.33 1.01 -36.03
CA SER A 94 -6.24 1.33 -34.93
C SER A 94 -5.59 1.08 -33.56
N ALA A 95 -4.75 0.05 -33.44
CA ALA A 95 -3.96 -0.22 -32.25
C ALA A 95 -2.82 0.82 -32.02
N ALA A 96 -2.31 1.43 -33.08
CA ALA A 96 -1.23 2.41 -33.02
C ALA A 96 -1.71 3.84 -32.72
N SER A 97 -2.96 4.19 -33.07
CA SER A 97 -3.52 5.53 -32.85
C SER A 97 -4.07 5.79 -31.46
N SER A 98 -4.33 4.73 -30.69
CA SER A 98 -4.76 4.82 -29.30
C SER A 98 -3.58 4.77 -28.33
N GLY A 99 -2.60 5.62 -28.38
CA GLY A 99 -1.45 5.87 -27.44
C GLY A 99 -1.15 4.91 -26.29
N GLY A 100 -1.80 3.77 -26.23
CA GLY A 100 -1.53 2.66 -25.32
C GLY A 100 -1.29 1.42 -26.17
N TYR A 101 -0.09 0.86 -26.11
CA TYR A 101 0.21 -0.46 -26.65
C TYR A 101 -0.64 -1.51 -25.92
N TYR A 102 -1.92 -1.60 -26.25
CA TYR A 102 -2.70 -2.79 -26.02
C TYR A 102 -2.31 -3.80 -27.10
N VAL A 103 -1.30 -4.60 -26.82
CA VAL A 103 -1.16 -5.88 -27.49
C VAL A 103 -2.46 -6.63 -27.18
N ALA A 104 -3.34 -6.73 -28.17
CA ALA A 104 -4.42 -7.71 -28.15
C ALA A 104 -3.75 -9.10 -28.22
N SER A 105 -3.17 -9.55 -27.10
CA SER A 105 -3.02 -10.97 -26.87
C SER A 105 -4.43 -11.50 -26.84
N SER A 106 -4.75 -12.43 -27.76
CA SER A 106 -5.91 -13.31 -27.63
C SER A 106 -6.11 -13.56 -26.13
N ALA A 107 -7.25 -13.19 -25.59
CA ALA A 107 -7.57 -13.38 -24.18
C ALA A 107 -7.78 -14.90 -23.94
N ALA A 108 -6.72 -15.68 -24.03
CA ALA A 108 -6.65 -16.97 -23.40
C ALA A 108 -6.74 -16.67 -21.90
N ALA A 109 -7.79 -17.12 -21.26
CA ALA A 109 -7.92 -17.08 -19.82
C ALA A 109 -6.63 -17.69 -19.25
N MET A 110 -5.99 -16.97 -18.33
CA MET A 110 -4.74 -17.41 -17.69
C MET A 110 -4.99 -18.81 -17.11
N SER A 111 -4.05 -19.73 -17.35
CA SER A 111 -4.22 -21.10 -16.86
C SER A 111 -4.27 -21.10 -15.33
N SER A 112 -5.01 -22.03 -14.73
CA SER A 112 -5.06 -22.21 -13.27
C SER A 112 -3.64 -22.40 -12.67
N GLU A 113 -2.73 -22.99 -13.45
CA GLU A 113 -1.34 -23.20 -13.06
C GLU A 113 -0.55 -21.89 -13.02
N ASP A 114 -0.75 -20.99 -13.99
CA ASP A 114 -0.10 -19.68 -14.03
C ASP A 114 -0.61 -18.78 -12.90
N GLU A 115 -1.92 -18.84 -12.58
CA GLU A 115 -2.49 -18.13 -11.44
C GLU A 115 -1.88 -18.61 -10.12
N LYS A 116 -1.69 -19.92 -9.94
CA LYS A 116 -1.00 -20.49 -8.77
C LYS A 116 0.45 -20.00 -8.66
N LYS A 117 1.18 -19.94 -9.77
CA LYS A 117 2.58 -19.43 -9.79
C LYS A 117 2.62 -17.96 -9.38
N LEU A 118 1.73 -17.11 -9.92
CA LEU A 118 1.64 -15.70 -9.53
C LEU A 118 1.27 -15.51 -8.06
N TYR A 119 0.36 -16.34 -7.56
CA TYR A 119 -0.03 -16.30 -6.16
C TYR A 119 1.14 -16.70 -5.25
N THR A 120 1.86 -17.77 -5.58
CA THR A 120 3.04 -18.23 -4.84
C THR A 120 4.15 -17.17 -4.83
N LEU A 121 4.43 -16.56 -5.99
CA LEU A 121 5.39 -15.45 -6.11
C LEU A 121 5.00 -14.28 -5.20
N THR A 122 3.73 -13.91 -5.23
CA THR A 122 3.22 -12.80 -4.41
C THR A 122 3.32 -13.10 -2.93
N LEU A 123 2.96 -14.33 -2.50
CA LEU A 123 3.10 -14.76 -1.10
C LEU A 123 4.57 -14.74 -0.66
N ALA A 124 5.47 -15.25 -1.51
CA ALA A 124 6.92 -15.22 -1.23
C ALA A 124 7.44 -13.80 -1.03
N ALA A 125 7.01 -12.85 -1.85
CA ALA A 125 7.36 -11.44 -1.67
C ALA A 125 6.71 -10.84 -0.42
N CYS A 126 5.46 -11.19 -0.12
CA CYS A 126 4.71 -10.69 1.03
C CYS A 126 5.26 -11.17 2.39
N LEU A 127 6.09 -12.23 2.43
CA LEU A 127 6.81 -12.61 3.66
C LEU A 127 7.69 -11.47 4.18
N SER A 128 8.24 -10.64 3.30
CA SER A 128 8.98 -9.43 3.70
C SER A 128 8.10 -8.40 4.40
N MET A 129 6.83 -8.25 3.96
CA MET A 129 5.86 -7.39 4.63
C MET A 129 5.35 -8.00 5.95
N LEU A 130 5.29 -9.32 6.04
CA LEU A 130 5.01 -10.01 7.30
C LEU A 130 6.14 -9.73 8.32
N ALA A 131 7.40 -9.79 7.90
CA ALA A 131 8.55 -9.45 8.73
C ALA A 131 8.54 -7.98 9.16
N PHE A 132 8.18 -7.06 8.24
CA PHE A 132 7.95 -5.63 8.55
C PHE A 132 6.92 -5.46 9.66
N GLY A 133 5.74 -6.04 9.51
CA GLY A 133 4.69 -5.97 10.54
C GLY A 133 5.12 -6.57 11.86
N ALA A 134 5.84 -7.70 11.82
CA ALA A 134 6.39 -8.36 13.01
C ALA A 134 7.40 -7.47 13.73
N ALA A 135 8.32 -6.81 13.01
CA ALA A 135 9.30 -5.90 13.56
C ALA A 135 8.68 -4.63 14.19
N CYS A 136 7.55 -4.17 13.62
CA CYS A 136 6.77 -3.08 14.21
C CYS A 136 6.02 -3.52 15.47
N GLY A 137 5.43 -4.72 15.47
CA GLY A 137 4.56 -5.19 16.54
C GLY A 137 5.29 -5.74 17.78
N CYS A 138 6.44 -6.39 17.60
CA CYS A 138 7.15 -7.03 18.70
C CYS A 138 7.55 -6.07 19.83
N ILE A 139 7.82 -4.81 19.52
CA ILE A 139 8.19 -3.80 20.52
C ILE A 139 7.02 -3.47 21.45
N ALA A 140 5.78 -3.52 20.99
CA ALA A 140 4.63 -3.19 21.81
C ALA A 140 4.46 -4.16 22.99
N GLY A 141 4.65 -5.46 22.75
CA GLY A 141 4.69 -6.47 23.80
C GLY A 141 5.95 -6.37 24.66
N ALA A 142 7.11 -6.23 24.01
CA ALA A 142 8.40 -6.15 24.72
C ALA A 142 8.46 -4.93 25.66
N LEU A 143 7.92 -3.78 25.27
CA LEU A 143 8.02 -2.52 26.03
C LEU A 143 7.36 -2.59 27.43
N VAL A 144 6.44 -3.54 27.64
CA VAL A 144 5.79 -3.79 28.93
C VAL A 144 6.71 -4.55 29.89
N TYR A 145 7.72 -5.27 29.34
CA TYR A 145 8.66 -6.13 30.09
C TYR A 145 10.10 -5.62 30.04
N VAL A 146 10.43 -4.63 29.21
CA VAL A 146 11.81 -4.13 29.07
C VAL A 146 12.24 -3.44 30.34
N GLU A 147 13.21 -4.05 31.00
CA GLU A 147 13.91 -3.55 32.18
C GLU A 147 15.41 -3.82 32.00
N PHE A 148 16.26 -2.86 32.35
CA PHE A 148 17.71 -3.00 32.34
C PHE A 148 18.22 -2.77 33.78
N GLY A 149 19.19 -3.55 34.22
CA GLY A 149 19.82 -3.41 35.51
C GLY A 149 20.26 -4.75 36.08
N THR A 150 20.86 -4.71 37.25
CA THR A 150 21.13 -5.90 38.10
C THR A 150 20.00 -6.07 39.09
N PRO A 151 19.81 -7.26 39.69
CA PRO A 151 18.77 -7.52 40.70
C PRO A 151 18.80 -6.55 41.90
N SER A 152 19.95 -5.90 42.12
CA SER A 152 20.13 -4.92 43.20
C SER A 152 19.98 -3.46 42.75
N ALA A 153 19.87 -3.17 41.45
CA ALA A 153 19.72 -1.81 40.87
C ALA A 153 18.99 -1.85 39.56
N THR A 154 17.66 -1.94 39.59
CA THR A 154 16.80 -1.78 38.40
C THR A 154 16.88 -0.33 37.88
N VAL A 155 17.38 -0.14 36.67
CA VAL A 155 17.36 1.15 36.01
C VAL A 155 15.99 1.32 35.32
N PHE A 156 15.10 2.08 35.94
CA PHE A 156 13.85 2.47 35.32
C PHE A 156 14.15 3.33 34.07
N LEU A 157 13.77 2.83 32.91
CA LEU A 157 13.91 3.58 31.67
C LEU A 157 12.99 4.81 31.68
N SER A 158 13.58 5.99 31.51
CA SER A 158 12.82 7.24 31.30
C SER A 158 11.91 7.13 30.07
N SER A 159 10.86 7.93 30.02
CA SER A 159 9.96 7.98 28.87
C SER A 159 10.66 8.38 27.58
N GLU A 160 11.67 9.23 27.67
CA GLU A 160 12.53 9.64 26.55
C GLU A 160 13.30 8.45 25.97
N ILE A 161 13.92 7.62 26.82
CA ILE A 161 14.66 6.43 26.37
C ILE A 161 13.69 5.43 25.72
N LYS A 162 12.51 5.19 26.33
CA LYS A 162 11.47 4.33 25.75
C LYS A 162 10.99 4.88 24.40
N GLY A 163 10.79 6.20 24.31
CA GLY A 163 10.46 6.89 23.06
C GLY A 163 11.54 6.71 22.00
N ALA A 164 12.82 6.85 22.37
CA ALA A 164 13.96 6.67 21.46
C ALA A 164 14.05 5.22 20.92
N ILE A 165 13.83 4.21 21.77
CA ILE A 165 13.80 2.80 21.37
C ILE A 165 12.71 2.54 20.32
N VAL A 166 11.53 3.15 20.48
CA VAL A 166 10.43 3.00 19.52
C VAL A 166 10.69 3.78 18.24
N ALA A 167 11.15 5.03 18.35
CA ALA A 167 11.39 5.95 17.23
C ALA A 167 12.59 5.55 16.36
N ALA A 168 13.53 4.76 16.87
CA ALA A 168 14.69 4.31 16.12
C ALA A 168 14.31 3.48 14.88
N LEU A 169 13.25 2.67 14.95
CA LEU A 169 12.79 1.90 13.78
C LEU A 169 12.26 2.79 12.66
N PRO A 170 11.29 3.71 12.85
CA PRO A 170 10.87 4.60 11.79
C PRO A 170 11.99 5.51 11.27
N LEU A 171 12.97 5.87 12.08
CA LEU A 171 14.17 6.61 11.64
C LEU A 171 15.02 5.78 10.67
N GLY A 172 15.27 4.53 10.99
CA GLY A 172 15.94 3.59 10.07
C GLY A 172 15.16 3.40 8.77
N ALA A 173 13.83 3.28 8.84
CA ALA A 173 12.98 3.15 7.66
C ALA A 173 13.01 4.39 6.77
N ALA A 174 12.99 5.60 7.34
CA ALA A 174 13.19 6.86 6.61
C ALA A 174 14.53 6.88 5.86
N THR A 175 15.61 6.47 6.53
CA THR A 175 16.96 6.39 5.95
C THR A 175 17.02 5.41 4.78
N ALA A 176 16.44 4.22 4.92
CA ALA A 176 16.40 3.22 3.86
C ALA A 176 15.53 3.68 2.67
N CYS A 177 14.39 4.33 2.93
CA CYS A 177 13.54 4.88 1.86
C CYS A 177 14.26 5.95 1.04
N LEU A 178 15.06 6.81 1.66
CA LEU A 178 15.92 7.78 0.97
C LEU A 178 16.97 7.06 0.09
N ALA A 179 17.63 6.05 0.63
CA ALA A 179 18.66 5.29 -0.09
C ALA A 179 18.09 4.53 -1.29
N ILE A 180 16.94 3.86 -1.14
CA ILE A 180 16.30 3.08 -2.20
C ILE A 180 15.59 4.01 -3.20
N GLY A 181 14.97 5.09 -2.74
CA GLY A 181 14.34 6.12 -3.58
C GLY A 181 15.37 6.84 -4.45
N SER A 182 16.66 6.89 -4.06
CA SER A 182 17.73 7.24 -4.97
C SER A 182 17.84 6.14 -6.03
N LYS A 183 17.80 6.51 -7.32
CA LYS A 183 17.95 5.57 -8.46
C LYS A 183 19.21 4.71 -8.36
N ILE A 184 20.22 5.16 -7.61
CA ILE A 184 21.51 4.48 -7.41
C ILE A 184 21.32 3.07 -6.84
N VAL A 185 20.50 2.88 -5.81
CA VAL A 185 20.30 1.56 -5.19
C VAL A 185 19.32 0.71 -6.01
N SER A 186 18.19 1.28 -6.40
CA SER A 186 17.13 0.56 -7.11
C SER A 186 17.52 0.12 -8.51
N GLU A 187 18.42 0.85 -9.17
CA GLU A 187 19.00 0.45 -10.46
C GLU A 187 20.14 -0.55 -10.29
N ARG A 188 21.01 -0.38 -9.29
CA ARG A 188 22.22 -1.20 -9.13
C ARG A 188 21.91 -2.63 -8.67
N PHE A 189 20.97 -2.80 -7.74
CA PHE A 189 20.64 -4.09 -7.13
C PHE A 189 19.33 -4.64 -7.65
N GLY A 190 19.27 -5.97 -7.82
CA GLY A 190 18.04 -6.69 -8.15
C GLY A 190 17.04 -6.64 -7.01
N ARG A 191 15.75 -6.84 -7.34
CA ARG A 191 14.70 -6.82 -6.32
C ARG A 191 14.87 -7.96 -5.32
N ARG A 192 15.30 -9.12 -5.81
CA ARG A 192 15.59 -10.28 -4.98
C ARG A 192 16.79 -10.05 -4.05
N ASP A 193 17.82 -9.35 -4.52
CA ASP A 193 18.99 -9.01 -3.70
C ASP A 193 18.63 -8.06 -2.57
N ILE A 194 17.73 -7.09 -2.84
CA ILE A 194 17.23 -6.16 -1.81
C ILE A 194 16.40 -6.91 -0.75
N PHE A 195 15.58 -7.91 -1.13
CA PHE A 195 14.89 -8.76 -0.16
C PHE A 195 15.86 -9.52 0.74
N ARG A 196 16.91 -10.12 0.18
CA ARG A 196 17.95 -10.83 0.93
C ARG A 196 18.71 -9.91 1.87
N PHE A 197 19.04 -8.72 1.39
CA PHE A 197 19.67 -7.71 2.23
C PHE A 197 18.76 -7.30 3.39
N ALA A 198 17.47 -7.08 3.15
CA ALA A 198 16.50 -6.80 4.22
C ALA A 198 16.41 -7.95 5.22
N ASN A 199 16.35 -9.21 4.76
CA ASN A 199 16.37 -10.39 5.63
C ASN A 199 17.62 -10.44 6.51
N ALA A 200 18.80 -10.19 5.95
CA ALA A 200 20.05 -10.15 6.70
C ALA A 200 20.03 -9.06 7.79
N LEU A 201 19.49 -7.88 7.48
CA LEU A 201 19.32 -6.80 8.44
C LEU A 201 18.33 -7.16 9.55
N TYR A 202 17.20 -7.83 9.24
CA TYR A 202 16.26 -8.30 10.26
C TYR A 202 16.91 -9.33 11.20
N LEU A 203 17.63 -10.30 10.64
CA LEU A 203 18.32 -11.31 11.44
C LEU A 203 19.37 -10.69 12.35
N ALA A 204 20.22 -9.79 11.81
CA ALA A 204 21.25 -9.09 12.56
C ALA A 204 20.64 -8.21 13.67
N SER A 205 19.56 -7.48 13.35
CA SER A 205 18.88 -6.60 14.31
C SER A 205 18.21 -7.39 15.43
N ALA A 206 17.58 -8.52 15.13
CA ALA A 206 16.92 -9.36 16.11
C ALA A 206 17.95 -10.02 17.06
N ALA A 207 19.07 -10.52 16.52
CA ALA A 207 20.17 -11.05 17.32
C ALA A 207 20.77 -9.98 18.22
N LEU A 208 21.06 -8.78 17.69
CA LEU A 208 21.61 -7.68 18.46
C LEU A 208 20.63 -7.20 19.54
N ALA A 209 19.34 -7.14 19.24
CA ALA A 209 18.31 -6.74 20.20
C ALA A 209 18.18 -7.76 21.33
N SER A 210 18.14 -9.05 21.03
CA SER A 210 17.99 -10.11 22.03
C SER A 210 19.20 -10.25 22.94
N LEU A 211 20.40 -9.95 22.45
CA LEU A 211 21.67 -9.99 23.19
C LEU A 211 22.00 -8.64 23.87
N SER A 212 21.15 -7.62 23.71
CA SER A 212 21.44 -6.29 24.24
C SER A 212 21.43 -6.25 25.77
N ASN A 213 22.48 -5.68 26.34
CA ASN A 213 22.61 -5.45 27.80
C ASN A 213 22.48 -3.96 28.14
N SER A 214 22.20 -3.11 27.14
CA SER A 214 22.04 -1.67 27.32
C SER A 214 20.97 -1.14 26.36
N TYR A 215 20.27 -0.09 26.78
CA TYR A 215 19.28 0.58 25.94
C TYR A 215 19.89 1.16 24.67
N THR A 216 21.17 1.57 24.68
CA THR A 216 21.87 2.09 23.51
C THR A 216 22.00 1.02 22.42
N ILE A 217 22.40 -0.20 22.81
CA ILE A 217 22.49 -1.34 21.88
C ILE A 217 21.10 -1.67 21.31
N LEU A 218 20.06 -1.60 22.15
CA LEU A 218 18.69 -1.84 21.73
C LEU A 218 18.21 -0.76 20.72
N ILE A 219 18.55 0.53 20.93
CA ILE A 219 18.26 1.61 19.98
C ILE A 219 18.94 1.35 18.63
N VAL A 220 20.23 0.97 18.64
CA VAL A 220 20.95 0.63 17.41
C VAL A 220 20.32 -0.58 16.71
N ALA A 221 19.97 -1.62 17.43
CA ALA A 221 19.28 -2.79 16.88
C ALA A 221 17.93 -2.40 16.24
N ARG A 222 17.15 -1.55 16.89
CA ARG A 222 15.89 -1.03 16.35
C ARG A 222 16.08 -0.18 15.09
N PHE A 223 17.14 0.63 15.03
CA PHE A 223 17.50 1.38 13.84
C PHE A 223 17.83 0.45 12.65
N ILE A 224 18.64 -0.60 12.89
CA ILE A 224 18.97 -1.62 11.87
C ILE A 224 17.69 -2.34 11.41
N SER A 225 16.80 -2.70 12.34
CA SER A 225 15.48 -3.25 12.00
C SER A 225 14.67 -2.29 11.13
N GLY A 226 14.77 -0.99 11.40
CA GLY A 226 14.16 0.06 10.60
C GLY A 226 14.69 0.12 9.17
N LEU A 227 16.02 0.00 8.97
CA LEU A 227 16.59 -0.10 7.63
C LEU A 227 15.98 -1.27 6.85
N ALA A 228 15.83 -2.43 7.48
CA ALA A 228 15.16 -3.58 6.88
C ALA A 228 13.68 -3.30 6.53
N CYS A 229 12.96 -2.63 7.44
CA CYS A 229 11.56 -2.22 7.23
C CYS A 229 11.41 -1.30 6.01
N GLY A 230 12.29 -0.30 5.86
CA GLY A 230 12.28 0.60 4.72
C GLY A 230 12.56 -0.13 3.40
N CYS A 231 13.52 -1.07 3.40
CA CYS A 231 13.77 -1.92 2.23
C CYS A 231 12.52 -2.74 1.86
N SER A 232 11.91 -3.40 2.83
CA SER A 232 10.73 -4.25 2.61
C SER A 232 9.54 -3.47 2.05
N THR A 233 9.21 -2.32 2.63
CA THR A 233 8.07 -1.51 2.21
C THR A 233 8.29 -0.89 0.83
N ALA A 234 9.51 -0.46 0.50
CA ALA A 234 9.83 0.13 -0.78
C ALA A 234 9.78 -0.89 -1.93
N ILE A 235 10.27 -2.14 -1.69
CA ILE A 235 10.50 -3.08 -2.80
C ILE A 235 9.34 -4.05 -3.04
N THR A 236 8.57 -4.45 -2.01
CA THR A 236 7.58 -5.54 -2.14
C THR A 236 6.50 -5.20 -3.15
N THR A 237 5.88 -4.04 -3.03
CA THR A 237 4.79 -3.62 -3.93
C THR A 237 5.32 -3.39 -5.36
N VAL A 238 6.52 -2.84 -5.50
CA VAL A 238 7.18 -2.63 -6.80
C VAL A 238 7.43 -3.96 -7.47
N PHE A 239 8.05 -4.92 -6.78
CA PHE A 239 8.33 -6.26 -7.30
C PHE A 239 7.06 -6.97 -7.78
N ILE A 240 6.00 -6.98 -6.96
CA ILE A 240 4.72 -7.58 -7.35
C ILE A 240 4.16 -6.89 -8.61
N SER A 241 4.21 -5.56 -8.68
CA SER A 241 3.70 -4.79 -9.81
C SER A 241 4.48 -5.02 -11.11
N GLU A 242 5.77 -5.37 -11.01
CA GLU A 242 6.66 -5.68 -12.15
C GLU A 242 6.47 -7.11 -12.67
N CYS A 243 6.02 -8.04 -11.80
CA CYS A 243 5.85 -9.46 -12.14
C CYS A 243 4.41 -9.82 -12.55
N VAL A 244 3.40 -9.03 -12.15
CA VAL A 244 1.98 -9.35 -12.35
C VAL A 244 1.40 -8.57 -13.54
N PRO A 245 0.58 -9.23 -14.42
CA PRO A 245 -0.09 -8.57 -15.54
C PRO A 245 -0.96 -7.38 -15.10
N ALA A 246 -1.01 -6.33 -15.93
CA ALA A 246 -1.70 -5.07 -15.60
C ALA A 246 -3.17 -5.26 -15.20
N LYS A 247 -3.91 -6.18 -15.86
CA LYS A 247 -5.35 -6.45 -15.61
C LYS A 247 -5.65 -6.90 -14.18
N ILE A 248 -4.75 -7.66 -13.56
CA ILE A 248 -4.96 -8.27 -12.24
C ILE A 248 -4.02 -7.71 -11.18
N ARG A 249 -3.16 -6.74 -11.55
CA ARG A 249 -2.12 -6.17 -10.69
C ARG A 249 -2.67 -5.65 -9.37
N GLY A 250 -3.80 -4.94 -9.38
CA GLY A 250 -4.42 -4.39 -8.19
C GLY A 250 -4.76 -5.46 -7.13
N LYS A 251 -5.31 -6.62 -7.58
CA LYS A 251 -5.62 -7.76 -6.69
C LYS A 251 -4.38 -8.24 -5.93
N TYR A 252 -3.25 -8.36 -6.60
CA TYR A 252 -2.03 -8.92 -6.01
C TYR A 252 -1.23 -7.89 -5.20
N THR A 253 -1.17 -6.64 -5.66
CA THR A 253 -0.46 -5.58 -4.91
C THR A 253 -1.15 -5.23 -3.61
N SER A 254 -2.49 -5.38 -3.50
CA SER A 254 -3.23 -5.15 -2.26
C SER A 254 -2.90 -6.16 -1.15
N LEU A 255 -2.31 -7.31 -1.49
CA LEU A 255 -1.84 -8.28 -0.48
C LEU A 255 -0.64 -7.74 0.32
N SER A 256 0.19 -6.88 -0.26
CA SER A 256 1.38 -6.33 0.41
C SER A 256 1.02 -5.60 1.72
N PRO A 257 0.18 -4.56 1.76
CA PRO A 257 -0.21 -3.91 3.02
C PRO A 257 -1.01 -4.83 3.96
N LEU A 258 -1.81 -5.75 3.41
CA LEU A 258 -2.53 -6.74 4.21
C LEU A 258 -1.55 -7.61 5.02
N PHE A 259 -0.50 -8.14 4.38
CA PHE A 259 0.52 -8.93 5.06
C PHE A 259 1.30 -8.12 6.10
N GLY A 260 1.50 -6.82 5.91
CA GLY A 260 2.03 -5.93 6.94
C GLY A 260 1.15 -5.90 8.20
N THR A 261 -0.17 -5.79 8.02
CA THR A 261 -1.13 -5.80 9.15
C THR A 261 -1.22 -7.18 9.80
N VAL A 262 -1.20 -8.25 9.02
CA VAL A 262 -1.14 -9.64 9.53
C VAL A 262 0.16 -9.87 10.30
N GLY A 263 1.29 -9.32 9.85
CA GLY A 263 2.57 -9.38 10.54
C GLY A 263 2.56 -8.67 11.89
N LEU A 264 1.87 -7.55 11.97
CA LEU A 264 1.65 -6.84 13.25
C LEU A 264 0.84 -7.71 14.23
N MET A 265 -0.26 -8.30 13.78
CA MET A 265 -1.07 -9.23 14.59
C MET A 265 -0.25 -10.46 15.00
N TYR A 266 0.50 -11.05 14.06
CA TYR A 266 1.41 -12.17 14.34
C TYR A 266 2.38 -11.84 15.47
N ALA A 267 2.97 -10.64 15.49
CA ALA A 267 3.84 -10.22 16.57
C ALA A 267 3.12 -10.16 17.92
N PHE A 268 1.90 -9.65 17.96
CA PHE A 268 1.11 -9.62 19.20
C PHE A 268 0.74 -11.02 19.69
N VAL A 269 0.34 -11.92 18.79
CA VAL A 269 0.05 -13.32 19.11
C VAL A 269 1.30 -14.02 19.67
N MET A 270 2.45 -13.88 19.00
CA MET A 270 3.70 -14.46 19.47
C MET A 270 4.15 -13.85 20.81
N SER A 271 3.96 -12.55 21.00
CA SER A 271 4.22 -11.90 22.29
C SER A 271 3.34 -12.47 23.40
N LEU A 272 2.06 -12.73 23.09
CA LEU A 272 1.13 -13.37 24.04
C LEU A 272 1.55 -14.81 24.36
N VAL A 273 1.94 -15.60 23.37
CA VAL A 273 2.44 -16.98 23.56
C VAL A 273 3.70 -16.98 24.42
N ILE A 274 4.67 -16.13 24.10
CA ILE A 274 5.92 -16.01 24.85
C ILE A 274 5.62 -15.59 26.30
N ALA A 275 4.77 -14.57 26.50
CA ALA A 275 4.35 -14.13 27.84
C ALA A 275 3.57 -15.21 28.59
N SER A 276 2.89 -16.13 27.93
CA SER A 276 2.14 -17.22 28.55
C SER A 276 3.02 -18.40 28.94
N ILE A 277 4.08 -18.68 28.18
CA ILE A 277 4.99 -19.81 28.43
C ILE A 277 6.08 -19.43 29.45
N PHE A 278 6.68 -18.26 29.26
CA PHE A 278 7.83 -17.80 30.03
C PHE A 278 7.46 -16.67 31.00
N GLY A 279 6.24 -16.11 30.84
CA GLY A 279 5.77 -15.02 31.66
C GLY A 279 5.51 -15.51 33.08
N VAL A 280 6.00 -14.74 33.99
CA VAL A 280 5.66 -14.80 35.40
C VAL A 280 4.14 -14.74 35.50
N ALA A 281 3.52 -15.87 35.82
CA ALA A 281 2.13 -15.90 36.20
C ALA A 281 2.00 -14.93 37.39
N ASN A 282 1.18 -13.89 37.22
CA ASN A 282 0.71 -13.00 38.28
C ASN A 282 1.80 -12.61 39.30
N LEU A 283 2.70 -11.70 38.94
CA LEU A 283 3.26 -10.79 39.90
C LEU A 283 2.13 -9.80 40.25
N ASP A 284 1.19 -10.25 41.05
CA ASP A 284 0.36 -9.37 41.84
C ASP A 284 1.31 -8.48 42.65
N ALA A 285 1.04 -7.19 42.66
CA ALA A 285 1.91 -6.12 43.17
C ALA A 285 2.24 -6.22 44.68
N THR A 286 1.96 -7.34 45.30
CA THR A 286 2.11 -7.58 46.75
C THR A 286 3.03 -8.76 47.14
N ALA A 287 3.54 -9.54 46.17
CA ALA A 287 4.45 -10.63 46.44
C ALA A 287 5.91 -10.16 46.32
N ALA A 288 6.69 -10.37 47.35
CA ALA A 288 8.12 -10.07 47.41
C ALA A 288 8.86 -10.57 46.17
N VAL A 289 9.61 -9.68 45.51
CA VAL A 289 10.45 -9.94 44.33
C VAL A 289 11.37 -11.11 44.63
N SER A 290 11.04 -12.30 44.15
CA SER A 290 11.94 -13.44 44.16
C SER A 290 12.95 -13.27 43.03
N VAL A 291 14.22 -13.57 43.27
CA VAL A 291 15.35 -13.51 42.30
C VAL A 291 15.05 -14.26 40.99
N THR A 292 14.13 -15.21 40.98
CA THR A 292 13.65 -15.96 39.81
C THR A 292 12.73 -15.15 38.88
N GLY A 293 12.02 -14.13 39.40
CA GLY A 293 11.09 -13.32 38.64
C GLY A 293 11.76 -12.33 37.65
N GLU A 294 12.92 -11.77 38.05
CA GLU A 294 13.64 -10.79 37.23
C GLU A 294 14.36 -11.44 36.05
N ALA A 295 14.96 -12.61 36.23
CA ALA A 295 15.58 -13.39 35.17
C ALA A 295 14.54 -13.80 34.10
N SER A 296 13.31 -14.11 34.52
CA SER A 296 12.20 -14.45 33.64
C SER A 296 11.72 -13.25 32.84
N SER A 297 11.59 -12.06 33.43
CA SER A 297 11.19 -10.83 32.74
C SER A 297 12.19 -10.44 31.63
N SER A 298 13.48 -10.53 31.92
CA SER A 298 14.55 -10.25 30.97
C SER A 298 14.51 -11.20 29.75
N LEU A 299 14.23 -12.48 29.94
CA LEU A 299 14.12 -13.46 28.86
C LEU A 299 12.90 -13.19 27.98
N VAL A 300 11.76 -12.82 28.58
CA VAL A 300 10.49 -12.60 27.86
C VAL A 300 10.62 -11.54 26.78
N TRP A 301 11.09 -10.33 27.12
CA TRP A 301 11.19 -9.28 26.10
C TRP A 301 12.26 -9.57 25.04
N ARG A 302 13.35 -10.28 25.39
CA ARG A 302 14.38 -10.72 24.43
C ARG A 302 13.83 -11.69 23.40
N LEU A 303 13.03 -12.68 23.84
CA LEU A 303 12.35 -13.62 22.95
C LEU A 303 11.31 -12.93 22.06
N MET A 304 10.58 -11.93 22.59
CA MET A 304 9.63 -11.16 21.77
C MET A 304 10.32 -10.42 20.63
N LEU A 305 11.54 -9.92 20.83
CA LEU A 305 12.30 -9.23 19.78
C LEU A 305 12.89 -10.17 18.71
N LEU A 306 12.89 -11.49 18.94
CA LEU A 306 13.27 -12.51 17.93
C LEU A 306 12.13 -12.86 16.98
N VAL A 307 10.89 -12.47 17.25
CA VAL A 307 9.70 -12.83 16.45
C VAL A 307 9.85 -12.54 14.95
N PRO A 308 10.47 -11.43 14.49
CA PRO A 308 10.66 -11.16 13.06
C PRO A 308 11.56 -12.17 12.33
N ILE A 309 12.33 -12.99 13.03
CA ILE A 309 13.24 -13.97 12.42
C ILE A 309 12.48 -15.03 11.62
N LEU A 310 11.35 -15.52 12.13
CA LEU A 310 10.63 -16.63 11.50
C LEU A 310 10.16 -16.32 10.06
N PRO A 311 9.47 -15.18 9.77
CA PRO A 311 9.12 -14.84 8.42
C PRO A 311 10.35 -14.60 7.50
N CYS A 312 11.46 -14.07 8.04
CA CYS A 312 12.70 -13.88 7.27
C CYS A 312 13.34 -15.23 6.88
N LEU A 313 13.40 -16.18 7.82
CA LEU A 313 13.90 -17.53 7.54
C LEU A 313 12.98 -18.26 6.55
N ALA A 314 11.68 -18.11 6.68
CA ALA A 314 10.72 -18.67 5.73
C ALA A 314 10.93 -18.10 4.32
N GLN A 315 11.15 -16.79 4.19
CA GLN A 315 11.43 -16.16 2.91
C GLN A 315 12.76 -16.62 2.32
N GLU A 316 13.82 -16.70 3.12
CA GLU A 316 15.12 -17.17 2.64
C GLU A 316 15.08 -18.66 2.26
N TYR A 317 14.31 -19.49 2.98
CA TYR A 317 14.03 -20.86 2.60
C TYR A 317 13.38 -20.95 1.21
N VAL A 318 12.35 -20.13 0.95
CA VAL A 318 11.70 -20.06 -0.37
C VAL A 318 12.71 -19.64 -1.46
N PHE A 319 13.53 -18.62 -1.19
CA PHE A 319 14.54 -18.17 -2.17
C PHE A 319 15.61 -19.22 -2.49
N ARG A 320 15.96 -20.05 -1.53
CA ARG A 320 17.02 -21.04 -1.68
C ARG A 320 16.53 -22.35 -2.29
N TYR A 321 15.38 -22.84 -1.83
CA TYR A 321 14.88 -24.18 -2.18
C TYR A 321 13.73 -24.17 -3.20
N MET A 322 13.12 -23.02 -3.43
CA MET A 322 12.03 -22.82 -4.40
C MET A 322 12.35 -21.66 -5.36
N PRO A 323 13.45 -21.73 -6.15
CA PRO A 323 13.91 -20.58 -6.93
C PRO A 323 12.90 -20.08 -7.97
N GLY A 324 11.99 -20.94 -8.44
CA GLY A 324 10.90 -20.58 -9.34
C GLY A 324 9.77 -19.81 -8.66
N ALA A 325 9.66 -19.87 -7.33
CA ALA A 325 8.60 -19.19 -6.57
C ALA A 325 8.84 -17.67 -6.46
N CYS A 326 10.10 -17.21 -6.50
CA CYS A 326 10.43 -15.79 -6.49
C CYS A 326 11.62 -15.52 -7.42
N PRO A 327 11.41 -15.47 -8.74
CA PRO A 327 12.43 -15.11 -9.71
C PRO A 327 12.82 -13.62 -9.57
N GLU A 328 13.85 -13.17 -10.27
CA GLU A 328 14.16 -11.75 -10.36
C GLU A 328 13.10 -11.00 -11.20
N SER A 329 12.96 -9.69 -11.00
CA SER A 329 12.01 -8.88 -11.76
C SER A 329 12.33 -8.89 -13.27
N PRO A 330 11.36 -9.26 -14.14
CA PRO A 330 11.56 -9.20 -15.59
C PRO A 330 11.88 -7.80 -16.09
N ARG A 331 11.30 -6.77 -15.47
CA ARG A 331 11.52 -5.37 -15.84
C ARG A 331 12.94 -4.93 -15.50
N TRP A 332 13.44 -5.30 -14.35
CA TRP A 332 14.81 -5.01 -13.95
C TRP A 332 15.82 -5.76 -14.82
N LEU A 333 15.58 -7.02 -15.14
CA LEU A 333 16.44 -7.78 -16.05
C LEU A 333 16.50 -7.15 -17.44
N ALA A 334 15.35 -6.70 -17.97
CA ALA A 334 15.29 -6.01 -19.25
C ALA A 334 16.06 -4.68 -19.24
N SER A 335 15.98 -3.89 -18.15
CA SER A 335 16.76 -2.65 -18.01
C SER A 335 18.28 -2.89 -17.95
N ARG A 336 18.70 -4.13 -17.60
CA ARG A 336 20.10 -4.58 -17.61
C ARG A 336 20.53 -5.23 -18.92
N GLY A 337 19.67 -5.25 -19.96
CA GLY A 337 19.95 -5.92 -21.23
C GLY A 337 19.83 -7.45 -21.19
N ARG A 338 19.42 -8.04 -20.06
CA ARG A 338 19.25 -9.50 -19.88
C ARG A 338 17.89 -9.97 -20.43
N TYR A 339 17.63 -9.66 -21.71
CA TYR A 339 16.31 -9.85 -22.35
C TYR A 339 15.86 -11.31 -22.42
N GLN A 340 16.79 -12.25 -22.60
CA GLN A 340 16.46 -13.68 -22.70
C GLN A 340 15.93 -14.22 -21.36
N GLU A 341 16.56 -13.84 -20.26
CA GLU A 341 16.12 -14.21 -18.92
C GLU A 341 14.78 -13.56 -18.55
N ALA A 342 14.63 -12.27 -18.85
CA ALA A 342 13.37 -11.58 -18.67
C ALA A 342 12.21 -12.28 -19.40
N ARG A 343 12.44 -12.70 -20.64
CA ARG A 343 11.47 -13.46 -21.45
C ARG A 343 11.16 -14.83 -20.83
N GLY A 344 12.18 -15.56 -20.38
CA GLY A 344 12.02 -16.85 -19.72
C GLY A 344 11.12 -16.76 -18.49
N ILE A 345 11.36 -15.75 -17.64
CA ILE A 345 10.54 -15.51 -16.44
C ILE A 345 9.11 -15.12 -16.80
N MET A 346 8.92 -14.20 -17.78
CA MET A 346 7.57 -13.81 -18.21
C MET A 346 6.80 -15.01 -18.76
N LYS A 347 7.44 -15.85 -19.57
CA LYS A 347 6.84 -17.08 -20.09
C LYS A 347 6.44 -18.04 -18.96
N SER A 348 7.30 -18.20 -17.93
CA SER A 348 6.99 -19.06 -16.77
C SER A 348 5.83 -18.53 -15.93
N LEU A 349 5.54 -17.23 -15.99
CA LEU A 349 4.42 -16.56 -15.34
C LEU A 349 3.17 -16.45 -16.23
N GLY A 350 3.10 -17.19 -17.35
CA GLY A 350 1.98 -17.19 -18.27
C GLY A 350 1.84 -15.92 -19.12
N GLN A 351 2.92 -15.09 -19.20
CA GLN A 351 2.92 -13.85 -19.96
C GLN A 351 3.70 -14.05 -21.26
N THR A 352 3.00 -14.12 -22.39
CA THR A 352 3.61 -14.20 -23.73
C THR A 352 3.72 -12.81 -24.35
N LEU A 353 4.94 -12.32 -24.55
CA LEU A 353 5.19 -11.09 -25.28
C LEU A 353 5.87 -11.40 -26.63
N PRO A 354 5.50 -10.69 -27.70
CA PRO A 354 6.22 -10.72 -28.97
C PRO A 354 7.71 -10.36 -28.76
N SER A 355 8.57 -10.91 -29.62
CA SER A 355 10.04 -10.74 -29.49
C SER A 355 10.50 -9.28 -29.36
N ASN A 356 9.85 -8.38 -30.08
CA ASN A 356 10.18 -6.95 -30.09
C ASN A 356 9.65 -6.20 -28.85
N SER A 357 8.72 -6.79 -28.09
CA SER A 357 8.08 -6.14 -26.94
C SER A 357 8.84 -6.31 -25.63
N VAL A 358 9.81 -7.24 -25.57
CA VAL A 358 10.66 -7.39 -24.36
C VAL A 358 11.68 -6.26 -24.28
N ALA A 359 12.21 -5.81 -25.42
CA ALA A 359 13.03 -4.60 -25.47
C ALA A 359 12.23 -3.35 -25.10
N SER A 360 10.93 -3.29 -25.48
CA SER A 360 10.05 -2.19 -25.08
C SER A 360 9.68 -2.20 -23.59
N LEU A 361 9.85 -3.29 -22.85
CA LEU A 361 9.74 -3.26 -21.38
C LEU A 361 10.85 -2.43 -20.71
N ALA A 362 12.05 -2.44 -21.31
CA ALA A 362 13.14 -1.55 -20.90
C ALA A 362 12.90 -0.10 -21.37
N THR A 363 12.14 0.04 -22.47
CA THR A 363 11.89 1.30 -23.18
C THR A 363 10.43 1.74 -23.11
N SER A 364 9.50 0.99 -22.50
CA SER A 364 8.06 1.32 -22.44
C SER A 364 7.73 2.49 -21.53
N ASP A 365 8.76 3.00 -20.83
CA ASP A 365 8.86 4.41 -20.50
C ASP A 365 9.80 5.09 -21.52
N ALA A 366 9.58 4.86 -22.80
CA ALA A 366 10.45 5.13 -23.95
C ALA A 366 10.53 6.59 -24.41
N ARG A 367 10.62 7.44 -23.56
CA ARG A 367 11.52 8.58 -23.28
C ARG A 367 11.71 8.49 -21.79
N PRO A 368 12.91 8.58 -21.22
CA PRO A 368 13.02 8.90 -19.83
C PRO A 368 12.18 10.17 -19.69
N ILE A 369 10.94 10.04 -19.20
CA ILE A 369 10.27 11.18 -18.59
C ILE A 369 11.30 11.55 -17.55
N GLU A 370 12.07 12.62 -17.82
CA GLU A 370 13.08 13.07 -16.89
C GLU A 370 12.31 13.28 -15.60
N ASP A 371 12.52 12.34 -14.66
CA ASP A 371 11.90 12.45 -13.36
C ASP A 371 12.30 13.83 -12.84
N ALA A 372 11.32 14.65 -12.55
CA ALA A 372 11.56 16.03 -12.13
C ALA A 372 12.56 16.11 -10.96
N GLY A 373 12.83 14.98 -10.30
CA GLY A 373 13.66 14.88 -9.12
C GLY A 373 13.06 15.67 -7.95
N PHE A 374 13.63 15.54 -6.76
CA PHE A 374 13.13 16.25 -5.58
C PHE A 374 13.01 17.77 -5.78
N PHE A 375 14.00 18.39 -6.44
CA PHE A 375 13.98 19.83 -6.71
C PHE A 375 12.94 20.23 -7.76
N GLY A 376 12.63 19.35 -8.71
CA GLY A 376 11.61 19.58 -9.74
C GLY A 376 10.19 19.65 -9.17
N LEU A 377 9.94 19.03 -8.01
CA LEU A 377 8.66 19.10 -7.31
C LEU A 377 8.28 20.52 -6.87
N PHE A 378 9.23 21.42 -6.77
CA PHE A 378 9.04 22.80 -6.33
C PHE A 378 9.13 23.84 -7.47
N LYS A 379 9.32 23.39 -8.74
CA LYS A 379 9.47 24.31 -9.88
C LYS A 379 8.12 24.74 -10.49
N SER A 380 7.09 23.91 -10.41
CA SER A 380 5.79 24.17 -11.03
C SER A 380 4.70 24.31 -9.96
N SER A 381 3.79 25.27 -10.12
CA SER A 381 2.63 25.45 -9.22
C SER A 381 1.77 24.17 -9.13
N LYS A 382 1.69 23.41 -10.22
CA LYS A 382 0.99 22.12 -10.28
C LYS A 382 1.67 21.07 -9.41
N HIS A 383 3.01 20.95 -9.50
CA HIS A 383 3.79 20.02 -8.68
C HIS A 383 3.74 20.42 -7.19
N ILE A 384 3.82 21.72 -6.87
CA ILE A 384 3.74 22.21 -5.48
C ILE A 384 2.39 21.83 -4.85
N LYS A 385 1.28 22.05 -5.58
CA LYS A 385 -0.05 21.66 -5.08
C LYS A 385 -0.16 20.16 -4.86
N ALA A 386 0.28 19.34 -5.81
CA ALA A 386 0.29 17.88 -5.69
C ALA A 386 1.15 17.43 -4.50
N THR A 387 2.33 18.01 -4.32
CA THR A 387 3.23 17.76 -3.19
C THR A 387 2.58 18.13 -1.87
N GLY A 388 1.94 19.30 -1.80
CA GLY A 388 1.20 19.74 -0.61
C GLY A 388 0.09 18.78 -0.21
N VAL A 389 -0.72 18.31 -1.15
CA VAL A 389 -1.79 17.33 -0.90
C VAL A 389 -1.20 15.99 -0.45
N ALA A 390 -0.21 15.45 -1.17
CA ALA A 390 0.36 14.14 -0.86
C ALA A 390 1.09 14.14 0.49
N CYS A 391 1.98 15.10 0.74
CA CYS A 391 2.68 15.23 2.02
C CYS A 391 1.71 15.53 3.16
N GLY A 392 0.75 16.42 2.95
CA GLY A 392 -0.27 16.77 3.94
C GLY A 392 -1.10 15.54 4.37
N MET A 393 -1.55 14.71 3.44
CA MET A 393 -2.27 13.47 3.76
C MET A 393 -1.42 12.48 4.55
N ASN A 394 -0.13 12.33 4.23
CA ASN A 394 0.78 11.47 4.97
C ASN A 394 1.13 12.04 6.37
N MET A 395 1.21 13.36 6.51
CA MET A 395 1.33 14.02 7.83
C MET A 395 0.08 13.78 8.68
N LEU A 396 -1.12 14.02 8.15
CA LEU A 396 -2.38 13.80 8.86
C LEU A 396 -2.52 12.35 9.30
N GLN A 397 -2.09 11.38 8.48
CA GLN A 397 -2.05 9.96 8.83
C GLN A 397 -1.23 9.71 10.10
N GLN A 398 -0.08 10.35 10.26
CA GLN A 398 0.80 10.14 11.40
C GLN A 398 0.33 10.95 12.62
N PHE A 399 -0.03 12.21 12.42
CA PHE A 399 -0.47 13.09 13.50
C PHE A 399 -1.81 12.70 14.13
N CYS A 400 -2.63 11.85 13.48
CA CYS A 400 -3.82 11.27 14.12
C CYS A 400 -3.46 10.32 15.28
N GLY A 401 -2.18 9.94 15.44
CA GLY A 401 -1.72 9.10 16.57
C GLY A 401 -1.78 7.59 16.33
N ILE A 402 -1.88 7.12 15.07
CA ILE A 402 -1.96 5.67 14.78
C ILE A 402 -0.81 4.88 15.38
N ASN A 403 0.42 5.39 15.26
CA ASN A 403 1.59 4.68 15.76
C ASN A 403 1.67 4.65 17.30
N VAL A 404 1.06 5.63 17.96
CA VAL A 404 0.84 5.58 19.42
C VAL A 404 -0.04 4.38 19.78
N ILE A 405 -1.18 4.26 19.12
CA ILE A 405 -2.09 3.14 19.37
C ILE A 405 -1.46 1.80 18.97
N VAL A 406 -0.64 1.74 17.93
CA VAL A 406 0.02 0.50 17.50
C VAL A 406 1.13 0.06 18.46
N TYR A 407 2.01 0.97 18.85
CA TYR A 407 3.21 0.62 19.61
C TYR A 407 2.99 0.63 21.13
N TYR A 408 2.03 1.42 21.60
CA TYR A 408 1.81 1.61 23.03
C TYR A 408 0.47 1.05 23.53
N ALA A 409 -0.36 0.38 22.68
CA ALA A 409 -1.65 -0.17 23.12
C ALA A 409 -1.57 -1.07 24.37
N PRO A 410 -0.65 -2.05 24.45
CA PRO A 410 -0.54 -2.85 25.67
C PRO A 410 -0.15 -2.02 26.90
N LYS A 411 0.72 -1.01 26.71
CA LYS A 411 1.12 -0.10 27.79
C LYS A 411 -0.03 0.81 28.23
N ILE A 412 -0.82 1.32 27.28
CA ILE A 412 -2.02 2.12 27.55
C ILE A 412 -3.03 1.32 28.38
N LEU A 413 -3.31 0.07 27.99
CA LEU A 413 -4.22 -0.80 28.73
C LEU A 413 -3.67 -1.18 30.11
N ASN A 414 -2.36 -1.45 30.22
CA ASN A 414 -1.72 -1.74 31.49
C ASN A 414 -1.78 -0.55 32.46
N SER A 415 -1.62 0.69 31.98
CA SER A 415 -1.75 1.90 32.83
C SER A 415 -3.19 2.14 33.32
N LEU A 416 -4.19 1.50 32.71
CA LEU A 416 -5.60 1.54 33.14
C LEU A 416 -5.99 0.39 34.07
N GLY A 417 -5.00 -0.42 34.50
CA GLY A 417 -5.19 -1.46 35.52
C GLY A 417 -5.29 -2.89 34.98
N TYR A 418 -5.17 -3.12 33.67
CA TYR A 418 -5.09 -4.47 33.12
C TYR A 418 -3.72 -5.11 33.39
N GLY A 419 -3.67 -6.39 33.67
CA GLY A 419 -2.42 -7.14 33.78
C GLY A 419 -1.60 -7.10 32.46
N LYS A 420 -0.27 -7.29 32.56
CA LYS A 420 0.63 -7.27 31.38
C LYS A 420 0.17 -8.23 30.28
N ARG A 421 -0.19 -9.48 30.64
CA ARG A 421 -0.69 -10.51 29.73
C ARG A 421 -2.05 -10.15 29.12
N GLU A 422 -2.98 -9.68 29.93
CA GLU A 422 -4.32 -9.28 29.52
C GLU A 422 -4.27 -8.11 28.53
N SER A 423 -3.40 -7.14 28.76
CA SER A 423 -3.19 -6.00 27.85
C SER A 423 -2.74 -6.44 26.46
N ILE A 424 -1.86 -7.45 26.39
CA ILE A 424 -1.43 -8.03 25.10
C ILE A 424 -2.58 -8.80 24.46
N LEU A 425 -3.32 -9.62 25.23
CA LEU A 425 -4.48 -10.37 24.72
C LEU A 425 -5.53 -9.45 24.12
N LEU A 426 -5.89 -8.38 24.81
CA LEU A 426 -6.85 -7.37 24.33
C LEU A 426 -6.36 -6.70 23.03
N THR A 427 -5.05 -6.43 22.94
CA THR A 427 -4.44 -5.88 21.72
C THR A 427 -4.51 -6.87 20.55
N VAL A 428 -4.37 -8.18 20.80
CA VAL A 428 -4.59 -9.24 19.78
C VAL A 428 -6.04 -9.20 19.28
N ILE A 429 -7.01 -9.18 20.19
CA ILE A 429 -8.44 -9.17 19.84
C ILE A 429 -8.77 -7.94 18.97
N VAL A 430 -8.34 -6.76 19.40
CA VAL A 430 -8.54 -5.51 18.63
C VAL A 430 -7.91 -5.62 17.23
N SER A 431 -6.73 -6.21 17.11
CA SER A 431 -6.04 -6.38 15.83
C SER A 431 -6.75 -7.37 14.92
N MET A 432 -7.31 -8.46 15.46
CA MET A 432 -8.14 -9.40 14.67
C MET A 432 -9.37 -8.70 14.09
N VAL A 433 -10.10 -7.97 14.92
CA VAL A 433 -11.27 -7.19 14.47
C VAL A 433 -10.87 -6.17 13.40
N GLN A 434 -9.77 -5.46 13.60
CA GLN A 434 -9.23 -4.51 12.61
C GLN A 434 -8.96 -5.16 11.26
N ILE A 435 -8.33 -6.34 11.22
CA ILE A 435 -8.02 -7.05 9.96
C ILE A 435 -9.31 -7.45 9.25
N CYS A 436 -10.26 -8.04 9.96
CA CYS A 436 -11.53 -8.47 9.38
C CYS A 436 -12.31 -7.29 8.76
N PHE A 437 -12.52 -6.24 9.55
CA PHE A 437 -13.26 -5.07 9.07
C PHE A 437 -12.46 -4.24 8.06
N GLY A 438 -11.15 -4.07 8.27
CA GLY A 438 -10.29 -3.31 7.36
C GLY A 438 -10.23 -3.93 5.97
N THR A 439 -10.12 -5.26 5.88
CA THR A 439 -10.11 -5.98 4.59
C THR A 439 -11.45 -5.85 3.86
N TYR A 440 -12.57 -5.96 4.59
CA TYR A 440 -13.91 -5.79 4.02
C TYR A 440 -14.14 -4.35 3.54
N LEU A 441 -13.80 -3.37 4.37
CA LEU A 441 -14.09 -1.96 4.10
C LEU A 441 -13.15 -1.35 3.04
N SER A 442 -11.91 -1.82 2.94
CA SER A 442 -10.97 -1.33 1.92
C SER A 442 -11.47 -1.55 0.49
N GLN A 443 -12.25 -2.61 0.25
CA GLN A 443 -12.88 -2.89 -1.05
C GLN A 443 -13.97 -1.89 -1.42
N LYS A 444 -14.45 -1.10 -0.48
CA LYS A 444 -15.52 -0.10 -0.68
C LYS A 444 -15.01 1.29 -1.03
N ILE A 445 -13.70 1.53 -0.91
CA ILE A 445 -13.08 2.85 -1.19
C ILE A 445 -13.32 3.29 -2.64
N ASP A 446 -13.24 2.36 -3.60
CA ASP A 446 -13.48 2.65 -5.01
C ASP A 446 -14.96 2.94 -5.33
N VAL A 447 -15.88 2.44 -4.48
CA VAL A 447 -17.33 2.63 -4.66
C VAL A 447 -17.79 3.97 -4.08
N TYR A 448 -17.34 4.30 -2.87
CA TYR A 448 -17.82 5.47 -2.13
C TYR A 448 -17.01 6.75 -2.38
N GLY A 449 -15.82 6.64 -2.96
CA GLY A 449 -14.89 7.74 -3.20
C GLY A 449 -13.92 7.99 -2.04
N ARG A 450 -12.74 8.55 -2.39
CA ARG A 450 -11.62 8.70 -1.45
C ARG A 450 -11.94 9.74 -0.38
N LYS A 451 -12.47 10.89 -0.76
CA LYS A 451 -12.76 12.00 0.16
C LYS A 451 -13.83 11.63 1.19
N LYS A 452 -14.93 11.02 0.75
CA LYS A 452 -16.05 10.64 1.64
C LYS A 452 -15.59 9.58 2.65
N MET A 453 -14.85 8.56 2.21
CA MET A 453 -14.33 7.50 3.08
C MET A 453 -13.30 8.04 4.08
N ALA A 454 -12.43 8.97 3.65
CA ALA A 454 -11.51 9.66 4.56
C ALA A 454 -12.26 10.41 5.66
N MET A 455 -13.27 11.18 5.32
CA MET A 455 -14.07 11.95 6.30
C MET A 455 -14.77 11.04 7.32
N ILE A 456 -15.46 9.99 6.86
CA ILE A 456 -16.14 9.01 7.74
C ILE A 456 -15.14 8.40 8.73
N GLY A 457 -13.98 7.96 8.24
CA GLY A 457 -12.99 7.36 9.11
C GLY A 457 -12.34 8.35 10.07
N ILE A 458 -12.10 9.59 9.67
CA ILE A 458 -11.57 10.62 10.58
C ILE A 458 -12.58 10.92 11.70
N CYS A 459 -13.87 10.96 11.41
CA CYS A 459 -14.90 11.08 12.47
C CYS A 459 -14.80 9.93 13.49
N GLY A 460 -14.58 8.69 13.03
CA GLY A 460 -14.36 7.56 13.92
C GLY A 460 -13.05 7.65 14.70
N ILE A 461 -11.96 8.16 14.10
CA ILE A 461 -10.69 8.43 14.79
C ILE A 461 -10.90 9.45 15.92
N ILE A 462 -11.61 10.56 15.64
CA ILE A 462 -11.98 11.57 16.63
C ILE A 462 -12.75 10.92 17.78
N SER A 463 -13.78 10.13 17.47
CA SER A 463 -14.58 9.42 18.50
C SER A 463 -13.72 8.49 19.35
N GLY A 464 -12.81 7.73 18.72
CA GLY A 464 -11.86 6.83 19.42
C GLY A 464 -10.94 7.58 20.37
N CYS A 465 -10.33 8.70 19.92
CA CYS A 465 -9.47 9.54 20.77
C CYS A 465 -10.25 10.18 21.93
N THR A 466 -11.49 10.63 21.67
CA THR A 466 -12.35 11.20 22.71
C THR A 466 -12.69 10.16 23.79
N LEU A 467 -13.03 8.93 23.41
CA LEU A 467 -13.26 7.85 24.35
C LEU A 467 -12.00 7.52 25.17
N LEU A 468 -10.82 7.53 24.55
CA LEU A 468 -9.56 7.34 25.27
C LEU A 468 -9.30 8.50 26.25
N ALA A 469 -9.49 9.74 25.86
CA ALA A 469 -9.37 10.89 26.75
C ALA A 469 -10.32 10.75 27.93
N PHE A 470 -11.58 10.37 27.67
CA PHE A 470 -12.59 10.17 28.72
C PHE A 470 -12.22 9.02 29.66
N SER A 471 -11.66 7.93 29.17
CA SER A 471 -11.21 6.82 30.02
C SER A 471 -10.11 7.23 31.01
N TYR A 472 -9.28 8.19 30.67
CA TYR A 472 -8.24 8.73 31.55
C TYR A 472 -8.72 9.86 32.47
N SER A 473 -9.89 10.46 32.19
CA SER A 473 -10.49 11.49 33.05
C SER A 473 -11.30 10.90 34.20
N THR A 474 -11.73 9.64 34.09
CA THR A 474 -12.48 8.92 35.13
C THR A 474 -11.54 8.18 36.07
N ALA A 475 -12.03 7.79 37.26
CA ALA A 475 -11.21 7.11 38.27
C ALA A 475 -10.56 5.82 37.70
N ALA A 476 -9.23 5.77 37.74
CA ALA A 476 -8.46 4.62 37.27
C ALA A 476 -8.84 3.36 38.08
N GLY A 477 -8.89 2.20 37.40
CA GLY A 477 -9.17 0.90 38.02
C GLY A 477 -10.65 0.47 38.02
N SER A 478 -11.57 1.29 37.52
CA SER A 478 -12.94 0.85 37.28
C SER A 478 -13.03 -0.02 36.02
N VAL A 479 -13.78 -1.12 36.07
CA VAL A 479 -14.05 -2.00 34.94
C VAL A 479 -14.66 -1.23 33.76
N SER A 480 -15.52 -0.25 34.03
CA SER A 480 -16.13 0.62 33.01
C SER A 480 -15.09 1.46 32.26
N THR A 481 -14.11 2.01 32.97
CA THR A 481 -13.00 2.80 32.38
C THR A 481 -12.19 1.99 31.39
N GLY A 482 -11.85 0.78 31.76
CA GLY A 482 -11.12 -0.13 30.90
C GLY A 482 -11.88 -0.52 29.63
N LEU A 483 -13.18 -0.81 29.75
CA LEU A 483 -14.03 -1.13 28.59
C LEU A 483 -14.16 0.05 27.62
N ILE A 484 -14.27 1.27 28.14
CA ILE A 484 -14.31 2.50 27.33
C ILE A 484 -13.00 2.66 26.54
N ALA A 485 -11.85 2.40 27.19
CA ALA A 485 -10.57 2.49 26.51
C ALA A 485 -10.43 1.43 25.40
N ILE A 486 -10.84 0.19 25.64
CA ILE A 486 -10.81 -0.89 24.63
C ILE A 486 -11.71 -0.50 23.45
N LEU A 487 -12.91 0.00 23.71
CA LEU A 487 -13.84 0.47 22.69
C LEU A 487 -13.24 1.64 21.89
N GLY A 488 -12.60 2.60 22.57
CA GLY A 488 -11.89 3.72 21.94
C GLY A 488 -10.79 3.26 21.01
N ILE A 489 -9.91 2.33 21.45
CA ILE A 489 -8.85 1.74 20.62
C ILE A 489 -9.44 1.00 19.42
N LEU A 490 -10.51 0.22 19.62
CA LEU A 490 -11.16 -0.55 18.57
C LEU A 490 -11.77 0.36 17.49
N ILE A 491 -12.56 1.35 17.90
CA ILE A 491 -13.17 2.33 16.97
C ILE A 491 -12.07 3.06 16.20
N PHE A 492 -11.03 3.53 16.89
CA PHE A 492 -9.90 4.19 16.26
C PHE A 492 -9.26 3.32 15.17
N ARG A 493 -8.89 2.07 15.51
CA ARG A 493 -8.15 1.18 14.59
C ARG A 493 -8.98 0.74 13.39
N VAL A 494 -10.26 0.44 13.58
CA VAL A 494 -11.17 0.10 12.48
C VAL A 494 -11.36 1.31 11.56
N SER A 495 -11.60 2.48 12.12
CA SER A 495 -11.78 3.73 11.37
C SER A 495 -10.54 4.15 10.62
N PHE A 496 -9.36 3.97 11.19
CA PHE A 496 -8.09 4.19 10.52
C PHE A 496 -7.91 3.27 9.31
N SER A 497 -8.22 1.99 9.44
CA SER A 497 -8.11 1.02 8.34
C SER A 497 -9.07 1.31 7.18
N LEU A 498 -10.19 1.99 7.47
CA LEU A 498 -11.17 2.44 6.48
C LEU A 498 -10.69 3.69 5.71
N SER A 499 -9.88 4.54 6.33
CA SER A 499 -9.63 5.91 5.87
C SER A 499 -8.14 6.21 5.71
N LEU A 500 -7.55 6.80 6.74
CA LEU A 500 -6.16 7.28 6.72
C LEU A 500 -5.13 6.15 6.56
N GLY A 501 -5.49 4.87 6.72
CA GLY A 501 -4.62 3.75 6.40
C GLY A 501 -4.27 3.70 4.91
N PRO A 502 -5.22 3.40 4.02
CA PRO A 502 -4.97 3.24 2.58
C PRO A 502 -5.01 4.54 1.78
N ILE A 503 -5.88 5.52 2.14
CA ILE A 503 -6.18 6.69 1.30
C ILE A 503 -4.95 7.58 1.03
N PRO A 504 -4.06 7.89 1.98
CA PRO A 504 -2.88 8.71 1.71
C PRO A 504 -1.96 8.14 0.62
N TYR A 505 -1.80 6.81 0.58
CA TYR A 505 -0.99 6.14 -0.46
C TYR A 505 -1.66 6.21 -1.83
N VAL A 506 -2.98 5.99 -1.89
CA VAL A 506 -3.77 6.09 -3.13
C VAL A 506 -3.71 7.51 -3.66
N VAL A 507 -4.04 8.51 -2.83
CA VAL A 507 -3.99 9.93 -3.19
C VAL A 507 -2.60 10.34 -3.66
N SER A 508 -1.54 9.94 -2.93
CA SER A 508 -0.15 10.24 -3.33
C SER A 508 0.19 9.68 -4.72
N SER A 509 -0.38 8.55 -5.12
CA SER A 509 -0.16 7.98 -6.45
C SER A 509 -1.01 8.63 -7.56
N GLU A 510 -2.16 9.24 -7.21
CA GLU A 510 -3.13 9.81 -8.14
C GLU A 510 -2.92 11.31 -8.43
N VAL A 511 -2.43 12.09 -7.45
CA VAL A 511 -2.31 13.55 -7.58
C VAL A 511 -1.10 14.01 -8.37
N PHE A 512 -0.05 13.20 -8.46
CA PHE A 512 1.16 13.60 -9.19
C PHE A 512 1.05 13.33 -10.70
N PRO A 513 1.46 14.30 -11.53
CA PRO A 513 1.68 14.06 -12.96
C PRO A 513 2.75 12.98 -13.17
N LYS A 514 2.78 12.38 -14.37
CA LYS A 514 3.65 11.23 -14.68
C LYS A 514 5.15 11.50 -14.48
N ASP A 515 5.60 12.72 -14.78
CA ASP A 515 7.00 13.18 -14.65
C ASP A 515 7.46 13.45 -13.21
N ALA A 516 6.53 13.68 -12.28
CA ALA A 516 6.84 13.99 -10.88
C ALA A 516 6.42 12.88 -9.90
N ARG A 517 5.73 11.83 -10.39
CA ARG A 517 5.09 10.83 -9.54
C ARG A 517 6.07 10.04 -8.68
N SER A 518 7.18 9.58 -9.26
CA SER A 518 8.17 8.78 -8.53
C SER A 518 8.78 9.57 -7.38
N SER A 519 9.31 10.76 -7.68
CA SER A 519 9.92 11.64 -6.68
C SER A 519 8.90 12.19 -5.67
N GLY A 520 7.67 12.45 -6.12
CA GLY A 520 6.60 12.96 -5.25
C GLY A 520 6.13 11.93 -4.22
N VAL A 521 5.90 10.68 -4.65
CA VAL A 521 5.55 9.58 -3.74
C VAL A 521 6.68 9.28 -2.77
N ALA A 522 7.94 9.30 -3.24
CA ALA A 522 9.11 9.12 -2.37
C ALA A 522 9.20 10.20 -1.29
N LEU A 523 8.98 11.47 -1.65
CA LEU A 523 8.96 12.59 -0.69
C LEU A 523 7.82 12.46 0.31
N ALA A 524 6.61 12.12 -0.13
CA ALA A 524 5.45 11.92 0.75
C ALA A 524 5.69 10.78 1.75
N THR A 525 6.32 9.68 1.31
CA THR A 525 6.71 8.55 2.17
C THR A 525 7.80 8.94 3.17
N LEU A 526 8.77 9.75 2.75
CA LEU A 526 9.80 10.29 3.67
C LEU A 526 9.18 11.15 4.76
N VAL A 527 8.28 12.07 4.38
CA VAL A 527 7.55 12.93 5.33
C VAL A 527 6.75 12.07 6.31
N GLN A 528 6.10 11.01 5.84
CA GLN A 528 5.38 10.05 6.67
C GLN A 528 6.30 9.43 7.75
N TRP A 529 7.48 8.93 7.36
CA TRP A 529 8.41 8.32 8.31
C TRP A 529 8.96 9.33 9.31
N LEU A 530 9.29 10.56 8.87
CA LEU A 530 9.77 11.61 9.78
C LEU A 530 8.69 12.02 10.80
N CYS A 531 7.45 12.15 10.37
CA CYS A 531 6.33 12.41 11.28
C CYS A 531 6.12 11.23 12.26
N ASN A 532 6.30 9.99 11.80
CA ASN A 532 6.27 8.81 12.67
C ASN A 532 7.35 8.88 13.75
N VAL A 533 8.59 9.21 13.39
CA VAL A 533 9.68 9.42 14.38
C VAL A 533 9.26 10.44 15.42
N LEU A 534 8.78 11.60 14.99
CA LEU A 534 8.39 12.69 15.90
C LEU A 534 7.32 12.23 16.90
N ILE A 535 6.23 11.64 16.41
CA ILE A 535 5.10 11.21 17.24
C ILE A 535 5.50 10.11 18.21
N THR A 536 6.25 9.10 17.74
CA THR A 536 6.63 7.96 18.60
C THR A 536 7.68 8.34 19.64
N PHE A 537 8.57 9.26 19.32
CA PHE A 537 9.57 9.76 20.26
C PHE A 537 8.94 10.60 21.39
N THR A 538 8.03 11.52 21.03
CA THR A 538 7.51 12.53 21.96
C THR A 538 6.34 12.04 22.81
N PHE A 539 5.62 10.99 22.37
CA PHE A 539 4.36 10.58 23.00
C PHE A 539 4.47 10.35 24.53
N LEU A 540 5.43 9.53 24.96
CA LEU A 540 5.55 9.19 26.38
C LEU A 540 5.95 10.41 27.24
N SER A 541 6.86 11.24 26.73
CA SER A 541 7.25 12.49 27.40
C SER A 541 6.08 13.46 27.52
N PHE A 542 5.23 13.54 26.49
CA PHE A 542 4.01 14.35 26.58
C PHE A 542 3.00 13.79 27.57
N VAL A 543 2.88 12.46 27.66
CA VAL A 543 2.04 11.83 28.69
C VAL A 543 2.55 12.15 30.09
N ASP A 544 3.86 12.14 30.32
CA ASP A 544 4.46 12.47 31.62
C ASP A 544 4.25 13.96 32.00
N ILE A 545 4.34 14.87 31.02
CA ILE A 545 4.25 16.32 31.27
C ILE A 545 2.78 16.78 31.39
N PHE A 546 1.93 16.35 30.46
CA PHE A 546 0.57 16.87 30.32
C PHE A 546 -0.51 15.92 30.83
N GLY A 547 -0.15 14.67 31.14
CA GLY A 547 -1.10 13.60 31.45
C GLY A 547 -1.74 12.98 30.20
N ALA A 548 -2.09 11.70 30.30
CA ALA A 548 -2.62 10.92 29.19
C ALA A 548 -3.95 11.50 28.64
N CYS A 549 -4.83 11.96 29.53
CA CYS A 549 -6.09 12.58 29.13
C CYS A 549 -5.88 13.75 28.16
N ASN A 550 -5.03 14.72 28.53
CA ASN A 550 -4.79 15.92 27.73
C ASN A 550 -4.09 15.59 26.40
N VAL A 551 -3.22 14.58 26.36
CA VAL A 551 -2.59 14.11 25.14
C VAL A 551 -3.64 13.54 24.16
N PHE A 552 -4.62 12.75 24.63
CA PHE A 552 -5.68 12.24 23.76
C PHE A 552 -6.69 13.33 23.37
N VAL A 553 -6.92 14.35 24.19
CA VAL A 553 -7.67 15.56 23.82
C VAL A 553 -6.95 16.29 22.68
N ALA A 554 -5.63 16.44 22.75
CA ALA A 554 -4.83 17.03 21.68
C ALA A 554 -4.94 16.22 20.36
N TYR A 555 -4.91 14.88 20.41
CA TYR A 555 -5.16 14.04 19.22
C TYR A 555 -6.59 14.19 18.68
N THR A 556 -7.59 14.36 19.54
CA THR A 556 -8.96 14.67 19.13
C THR A 556 -9.00 15.99 18.34
N PHE A 557 -8.34 17.04 18.84
CA PHE A 557 -8.25 18.33 18.16
C PHE A 557 -7.52 18.22 16.82
N VAL A 558 -6.41 17.52 16.75
CA VAL A 558 -5.70 17.21 15.49
C VAL A 558 -6.64 16.48 14.51
N GLY A 559 -7.45 15.55 15.00
CA GLY A 559 -8.48 14.87 14.19
C GLY A 559 -9.50 15.84 13.59
N VAL A 560 -9.96 16.83 14.35
CA VAL A 560 -10.87 17.87 13.85
C VAL A 560 -10.20 18.73 12.78
N LEU A 561 -8.93 19.13 12.98
CA LEU A 561 -8.15 19.83 11.96
C LEU A 561 -7.94 18.98 10.70
N ALA A 562 -7.72 17.67 10.87
CA ALA A 562 -7.60 16.73 9.76
C ALA A 562 -8.92 16.63 8.98
N LEU A 563 -10.07 16.57 9.67
CA LEU A 563 -11.39 16.55 9.05
C LEU A 563 -11.64 17.81 8.21
N ALA A 564 -11.33 18.98 8.76
CA ALA A 564 -11.43 20.24 8.06
C ALA A 564 -10.47 20.28 6.85
N SER A 565 -9.21 19.87 7.02
CA SER A 565 -8.22 19.83 5.94
C SER A 565 -8.66 18.92 4.79
N VAL A 566 -9.17 17.72 5.09
CA VAL A 566 -9.70 16.79 4.07
C VAL A 566 -10.94 17.37 3.39
N HIS A 567 -11.82 18.02 4.15
CA HIS A 567 -13.01 18.63 3.58
C HIS A 567 -12.69 19.72 2.55
N TYR A 568 -11.77 20.63 2.88
CA TYR A 568 -11.47 21.80 2.04
C TYR A 568 -10.37 21.56 1.01
N LEU A 569 -9.35 20.76 1.32
CA LEU A 569 -8.13 20.64 0.51
C LEU A 569 -8.06 19.37 -0.32
N LEU A 570 -8.72 18.27 0.08
CA LEU A 570 -8.66 17.03 -0.68
C LEU A 570 -9.63 17.07 -1.87
N PRO A 571 -9.14 17.03 -3.12
CA PRO A 571 -10.01 16.83 -4.27
C PRO A 571 -10.56 15.39 -4.27
N GLU A 572 -11.76 15.18 -4.82
CA GLU A 572 -12.22 13.82 -5.09
C GLU A 572 -11.47 13.27 -6.30
N THR A 573 -10.67 12.23 -6.08
CA THR A 573 -9.83 11.62 -7.14
C THR A 573 -10.48 10.40 -7.78
N ASN A 574 -11.69 10.02 -7.34
CA ASN A 574 -12.40 8.86 -7.86
C ASN A 574 -12.77 9.07 -9.34
N GLN A 575 -12.36 8.13 -10.20
CA GLN A 575 -12.64 8.12 -11.65
C GLN A 575 -12.09 9.31 -12.47
N GLN A 576 -11.24 10.17 -11.93
CA GLN A 576 -10.47 11.08 -12.77
C GLN A 576 -9.51 10.26 -13.62
N LYS A 577 -9.66 10.35 -14.96
CA LYS A 577 -8.70 9.73 -15.87
C LYS A 577 -7.34 10.36 -15.60
N LEU A 578 -6.33 9.53 -15.37
CA LEU A 578 -4.93 9.92 -15.16
C LEU A 578 -4.33 10.77 -16.30
N GLU A 579 -5.12 11.05 -17.35
CA GLU A 579 -4.75 11.78 -18.54
C GLU A 579 -5.13 13.27 -18.50
N ASP A 580 -6.03 13.68 -17.58
CA ASP A 580 -6.54 15.05 -17.51
C ASP A 580 -5.79 15.94 -16.50
N ASN A 581 -4.74 15.40 -15.83
CA ASN A 581 -3.92 16.14 -14.85
C ASN A 581 -2.52 16.49 -15.41
#